data_cb794668f5fbe623dcfbfc52d2b5b623
#
_entry.id   cb794668f5fbe623dcfbfc52d2b5b623
#
_cell.length_a   1.000
_cell.length_b   1.000
_cell.length_c   1.000
_cell.angle_alpha   90.00
_cell.angle_beta   90.00
_cell.angle_gamma   90.00
#
_symmetry.space_group_name_H-M   'P 1'
#
loop_
_entity.id
_entity.type
_entity.pdbx_description
1 polymer ?
#
loop_
_entity_poly.entity_id
_entity_poly.type
_entity_poly.pdbx_seq_one_letter_code
_entity_poly.pdbx_strand_id
1 'polypeptide(L)'
;MLIKLNRPVRWWFKQTKVARVLLTASLVGWLVLLYLASRPFGVAVYSLSSQSGNYFIHKFGPTERWSTSSPDLIMTGQPGYFFLRPTRPFNQAEITVTWQDRQPDTYLEAGILMDRANWQYQSQPLNHPGLNKLDWPLVTAGHHRLWQKTPVYQTWSEFIERLPNFSQLAVYNWSPSSTKSINLTGYRSHQVWQQLPGQWRGLQQIVTYLADDEQLAWRITVTSDSLQELTADERLVEVNITNSVNQRLWSEQRRLDDNQLEWLITAGPWSAGAYRLEIKASRQLLLKLATQQTVFGWQ
;
A
#
# COMPACT_ATOMS: atom_id res chain seq x y z
N MET A 1 -57.77 -50.11 35.89
CA MET A 1 -57.82 -50.21 34.40
C MET A 1 -56.46 -49.90 33.81
N LEU A 2 -55.64 -50.92 33.53
CA LEU A 2 -54.28 -50.76 32.99
C LEU A 2 -54.38 -50.76 31.46
N ILE A 3 -54.20 -49.61 30.88
CA ILE A 3 -54.16 -49.47 29.40
C ILE A 3 -52.84 -50.09 28.92
N LYS A 4 -52.97 -51.34 28.40
CA LYS A 4 -51.86 -51.94 27.65
C LYS A 4 -51.60 -51.12 26.36
N LEU A 5 -50.58 -50.24 26.38
CA LEU A 5 -50.10 -49.59 25.21
C LEU A 5 -49.61 -50.58 24.13
N ASN A 6 -50.27 -50.59 23.03
CA ASN A 6 -50.03 -51.51 21.92
C ASN A 6 -48.58 -51.40 21.41
N ARG A 7 -47.97 -52.52 20.99
CA ARG A 7 -46.58 -52.60 20.44
C ARG A 7 -46.15 -51.51 19.42
N PRO A 8 -47.03 -51.02 18.51
CA PRO A 8 -46.67 -49.99 17.54
C PRO A 8 -46.30 -48.63 18.20
N VAL A 9 -46.90 -48.26 19.32
CA VAL A 9 -46.63 -47.02 20.03
C VAL A 9 -45.23 -47.02 20.67
N ARG A 10 -44.74 -48.17 21.14
CA ARG A 10 -43.39 -48.31 21.68
C ARG A 10 -42.34 -48.20 20.60
N TRP A 11 -42.62 -48.64 19.38
CA TRP A 11 -41.72 -48.52 18.24
C TRP A 11 -41.62 -47.07 17.78
N TRP A 12 -42.72 -46.33 17.78
CA TRP A 12 -42.76 -44.90 17.47
C TRP A 12 -41.95 -44.04 18.46
N PHE A 13 -42.02 -44.37 19.76
CA PHE A 13 -41.21 -43.69 20.78
C PHE A 13 -39.70 -43.99 20.66
N LYS A 14 -39.30 -45.17 20.18
CA LYS A 14 -37.90 -45.47 19.87
C LYS A 14 -37.43 -44.73 18.63
N GLN A 15 -38.24 -44.65 17.61
CA GLN A 15 -37.89 -43.88 16.38
C GLN A 15 -37.77 -42.40 16.67
N THR A 16 -38.59 -41.82 17.53
CA THR A 16 -38.45 -40.41 17.91
C THR A 16 -37.14 -40.11 18.65
N LYS A 17 -36.61 -41.06 19.42
CA LYS A 17 -35.28 -40.90 20.05
C LYS A 17 -34.17 -40.96 18.98
N VAL A 18 -34.23 -41.89 18.07
CA VAL A 18 -33.28 -42.00 16.96
C VAL A 18 -33.34 -40.76 16.08
N ALA A 19 -34.53 -40.29 15.72
CA ALA A 19 -34.73 -39.09 14.96
C ALA A 19 -34.17 -37.85 15.66
N ARG A 20 -34.35 -37.73 16.98
CA ARG A 20 -33.73 -36.63 17.75
C ARG A 20 -32.21 -36.69 17.75
N VAL A 21 -31.62 -37.88 17.93
CA VAL A 21 -30.16 -38.06 17.87
C VAL A 21 -29.63 -37.68 16.51
N LEU A 22 -30.27 -38.13 15.42
CA LEU A 22 -29.89 -37.78 14.06
C LEU A 22 -30.01 -36.29 13.78
N LEU A 23 -31.08 -35.65 14.25
CA LEU A 23 -31.29 -34.21 14.12
C LEU A 23 -30.23 -33.42 14.86
N THR A 24 -29.93 -33.85 16.11
CA THR A 24 -28.87 -33.18 16.88
C THR A 24 -27.50 -33.37 16.26
N ALA A 25 -27.16 -34.56 15.77
CA ALA A 25 -25.91 -34.84 15.08
C ALA A 25 -25.79 -34.02 13.79
N SER A 26 -26.89 -33.93 13.03
CA SER A 26 -26.96 -33.09 11.83
C SER A 26 -26.75 -31.60 12.15
N LEU A 27 -27.40 -31.10 13.21
CA LEU A 27 -27.25 -29.70 13.64
C LEU A 27 -25.79 -29.40 14.06
N VAL A 28 -25.21 -30.31 14.87
CA VAL A 28 -23.80 -30.18 15.29
C VAL A 28 -22.88 -30.22 14.08
N GLY A 29 -23.11 -31.14 13.14
CA GLY A 29 -22.35 -31.20 11.88
C GLY A 29 -22.44 -29.91 11.08
N TRP A 30 -23.63 -29.34 10.96
CA TRP A 30 -23.84 -28.04 10.32
C TRP A 30 -23.12 -26.91 11.04
N LEU A 31 -23.19 -26.86 12.38
CA LEU A 31 -22.45 -25.83 13.13
C LEU A 31 -20.94 -25.95 12.98
N VAL A 32 -20.42 -27.19 12.97
CA VAL A 32 -18.99 -27.43 12.69
C VAL A 32 -18.62 -27.00 11.30
N LEU A 33 -19.42 -27.29 10.27
CA LEU A 33 -19.19 -26.85 8.91
C LEU A 33 -19.25 -25.34 8.79
N LEU A 34 -20.21 -24.67 9.41
CA LEU A 34 -20.29 -23.20 9.44
C LEU A 34 -19.09 -22.60 10.16
N TYR A 35 -18.65 -23.20 11.26
CA TYR A 35 -17.46 -22.74 11.98
C TYR A 35 -16.19 -22.90 11.13
N LEU A 36 -16.01 -24.02 10.43
CA LEU A 36 -14.89 -24.23 9.52
C LEU A 36 -14.96 -23.29 8.31
N ALA A 37 -16.15 -23.08 7.76
CA ALA A 37 -16.34 -22.16 6.63
C ALA A 37 -16.11 -20.68 7.01
N SER A 38 -16.30 -20.33 8.29
CA SER A 38 -16.05 -18.96 8.78
C SER A 38 -14.58 -18.66 9.06
N ARG A 39 -13.73 -19.70 9.14
CA ARG A 39 -12.29 -19.49 9.37
C ARG A 39 -11.52 -19.27 8.06
N PRO A 40 -10.59 -18.31 8.04
CA PRO A 40 -9.69 -18.17 6.92
C PRO A 40 -8.74 -19.36 6.86
N PHE A 41 -8.68 -20.05 5.71
CA PHE A 41 -7.76 -21.16 5.51
C PHE A 41 -7.32 -21.27 4.04
N GLY A 42 -6.08 -21.69 3.84
CA GLY A 42 -5.48 -21.88 2.52
C GLY A 42 -5.33 -20.58 1.72
N VAL A 43 -4.95 -20.71 0.46
CA VAL A 43 -4.77 -19.62 -0.50
C VAL A 43 -5.83 -19.73 -1.59
N ALA A 44 -6.46 -18.62 -1.96
CA ALA A 44 -7.32 -18.51 -3.13
C ALA A 44 -6.71 -17.48 -4.08
N VAL A 45 -6.50 -17.87 -5.32
CA VAL A 45 -5.93 -17.01 -6.35
C VAL A 45 -7.03 -16.65 -7.35
N TYR A 46 -7.21 -15.36 -7.59
CA TYR A 46 -8.15 -14.84 -8.56
C TYR A 46 -7.36 -14.06 -9.60
N SER A 47 -7.44 -14.48 -10.85
CA SER A 47 -6.82 -13.76 -11.97
C SER A 47 -7.88 -12.98 -12.74
N LEU A 48 -7.50 -11.82 -13.21
CA LEU A 48 -8.32 -10.93 -14.01
C LEU A 48 -7.55 -10.53 -15.25
N SER A 49 -8.16 -10.77 -16.40
CA SER A 49 -7.69 -10.26 -17.69
C SER A 49 -8.90 -9.86 -18.53
N SER A 50 -8.66 -9.12 -19.60
CA SER A 50 -9.72 -8.76 -20.54
C SER A 50 -10.41 -9.96 -21.20
N GLN A 51 -9.71 -11.10 -21.25
CA GLN A 51 -10.19 -12.33 -21.90
C GLN A 51 -10.89 -13.29 -20.95
N SER A 52 -10.63 -13.20 -19.64
CA SER A 52 -11.21 -14.10 -18.65
C SER A 52 -12.24 -13.39 -17.80
N GLY A 53 -13.52 -13.60 -18.12
CA GLY A 53 -14.59 -13.28 -17.17
C GLY A 53 -14.41 -14.13 -15.91
N ASN A 54 -14.17 -13.52 -14.76
CA ASN A 54 -14.08 -14.23 -13.51
C ASN A 54 -15.38 -14.04 -12.73
N TYR A 55 -16.08 -15.15 -12.40
CA TYR A 55 -17.32 -15.10 -11.65
C TYR A 55 -17.21 -14.35 -10.30
N PHE A 56 -16.04 -14.35 -9.70
CA PHE A 56 -15.77 -13.72 -8.41
C PHE A 56 -15.35 -12.25 -8.52
N ILE A 57 -15.09 -11.76 -9.72
CA ILE A 57 -14.72 -10.37 -9.98
C ILE A 57 -15.85 -9.71 -10.76
N HIS A 58 -16.48 -8.75 -10.12
CA HIS A 58 -17.66 -8.09 -10.67
C HIS A 58 -17.41 -6.60 -10.91
N LYS A 59 -18.06 -6.10 -11.94
CA LYS A 59 -18.23 -4.68 -12.22
C LYS A 59 -16.91 -3.92 -12.28
N PHE A 60 -16.27 -3.96 -13.44
CA PHE A 60 -15.36 -2.90 -13.81
C PHE A 60 -16.16 -1.61 -13.93
N GLY A 61 -15.85 -0.67 -13.11
CA GLY A 61 -16.55 0.60 -13.08
C GLY A 61 -15.56 1.76 -13.09
N PRO A 62 -16.00 2.89 -13.56
CA PRO A 62 -17.08 3.08 -14.51
C PRO A 62 -16.74 2.47 -15.87
N THR A 63 -17.72 1.94 -16.59
CA THR A 63 -17.50 1.20 -17.85
C THR A 63 -16.86 2.06 -18.95
N GLU A 64 -17.16 3.35 -18.96
CA GLU A 64 -16.60 4.33 -19.90
C GLU A 64 -15.09 4.57 -19.72
N ARG A 65 -14.52 4.13 -18.59
CA ARG A 65 -13.10 4.27 -18.27
C ARG A 65 -12.28 3.04 -18.60
N TRP A 66 -12.90 2.03 -19.20
CA TRP A 66 -12.24 0.79 -19.57
C TRP A 66 -12.55 0.46 -21.03
N SER A 67 -11.51 0.11 -21.78
CA SER A 67 -11.63 -0.40 -23.15
C SER A 67 -11.20 -1.84 -23.21
N THR A 68 -12.04 -2.67 -23.82
CA THR A 68 -11.80 -4.11 -24.07
C THR A 68 -11.48 -4.40 -25.52
N SER A 69 -11.18 -3.39 -26.32
CA SER A 69 -10.88 -3.55 -27.77
C SER A 69 -9.53 -4.21 -28.09
N SER A 70 -8.73 -4.46 -27.09
CA SER A 70 -7.44 -5.15 -27.14
C SER A 70 -7.52 -6.45 -26.33
N PRO A 71 -6.62 -7.43 -26.53
CA PRO A 71 -6.46 -8.55 -25.60
C PRO A 71 -6.20 -8.08 -24.18
N ASP A 72 -5.69 -6.87 -24.02
CA ASP A 72 -5.42 -6.26 -22.72
C ASP A 72 -6.58 -5.35 -22.28
N LEU A 73 -6.76 -5.24 -20.97
CA LEU A 73 -7.69 -4.30 -20.38
C LEU A 73 -7.02 -2.93 -20.33
N ILE A 74 -7.59 -1.97 -21.06
CA ILE A 74 -7.05 -0.62 -21.14
C ILE A 74 -7.87 0.31 -20.25
N MET A 75 -7.23 0.93 -19.27
CA MET A 75 -7.84 1.99 -18.48
C MET A 75 -7.70 3.32 -19.22
N THR A 76 -8.84 3.91 -19.61
CA THR A 76 -8.91 5.17 -20.37
C THR A 76 -9.24 6.37 -19.50
N GLY A 77 -9.60 6.14 -18.23
CA GLY A 77 -9.92 7.19 -17.27
C GLY A 77 -9.72 6.75 -15.82
N GLN A 78 -9.73 7.68 -14.89
CA GLN A 78 -9.46 7.46 -13.47
C GLN A 78 -10.60 7.97 -12.58
N PRO A 79 -10.82 7.35 -11.40
CA PRO A 79 -10.34 6.04 -11.01
C PRO A 79 -11.10 4.91 -11.70
N GLY A 80 -10.44 3.76 -11.88
CA GLY A 80 -11.09 2.49 -12.21
C GLY A 80 -11.23 1.64 -10.94
N TYR A 81 -12.31 0.88 -10.81
CA TYR A 81 -12.51 -0.03 -9.69
C TYR A 81 -13.20 -1.33 -10.10
N PHE A 82 -13.03 -2.34 -9.29
CA PHE A 82 -13.76 -3.60 -9.40
C PHE A 82 -14.08 -4.14 -8.00
N PHE A 83 -15.02 -5.08 -7.95
CA PHE A 83 -15.40 -5.74 -6.71
C PHE A 83 -14.95 -7.20 -6.77
N LEU A 84 -14.22 -7.62 -5.74
CA LEU A 84 -13.86 -9.01 -5.53
C LEU A 84 -14.82 -9.62 -4.51
N ARG A 85 -15.45 -10.77 -4.87
CA ARG A 85 -16.24 -11.58 -3.93
C ARG A 85 -15.46 -12.85 -3.62
N PRO A 86 -14.72 -12.89 -2.52
CA PRO A 86 -13.99 -14.09 -2.15
C PRO A 86 -14.97 -15.21 -1.76
N THR A 87 -14.61 -16.44 -2.05
CA THR A 87 -15.41 -17.64 -1.70
C THR A 87 -15.37 -17.96 -0.20
N ARG A 88 -14.47 -17.34 0.53
CA ARG A 88 -14.23 -17.58 1.96
C ARG A 88 -13.60 -16.36 2.61
N PRO A 89 -13.69 -16.25 3.96
CA PRO A 89 -12.95 -15.23 4.71
C PRO A 89 -11.45 -15.34 4.49
N PHE A 90 -10.75 -14.23 4.56
CA PHE A 90 -9.30 -14.13 4.48
C PHE A 90 -8.77 -13.08 5.48
N ASN A 91 -7.56 -13.28 5.96
CA ASN A 91 -6.90 -12.33 6.87
C ASN A 91 -5.97 -11.38 6.13
N GLN A 92 -5.53 -11.77 4.94
CA GLN A 92 -4.58 -11.02 4.14
C GLN A 92 -4.95 -11.17 2.67
N ALA A 93 -4.79 -10.10 1.92
CA ALA A 93 -4.89 -10.09 0.47
C ALA A 93 -3.59 -9.54 -0.11
N GLU A 94 -3.08 -10.22 -1.12
CA GLU A 94 -2.00 -9.75 -1.97
C GLU A 94 -2.58 -9.45 -3.35
N ILE A 95 -2.33 -8.26 -3.86
CA ILE A 95 -2.79 -7.83 -5.17
C ILE A 95 -1.57 -7.61 -6.04
N THR A 96 -1.41 -8.49 -7.03
CA THR A 96 -0.38 -8.32 -8.06
C THR A 96 -1.01 -7.65 -9.27
N VAL A 97 -0.50 -6.50 -9.64
CA VAL A 97 -0.93 -5.75 -10.83
C VAL A 97 0.19 -5.81 -11.85
N THR A 98 -0.12 -6.35 -13.03
CA THR A 98 0.79 -6.31 -14.17
C THR A 98 0.24 -5.29 -15.16
N TRP A 99 1.03 -4.30 -15.51
CA TRP A 99 0.62 -3.26 -16.45
C TRP A 99 1.71 -2.98 -17.46
N GLN A 100 1.29 -2.48 -18.60
CA GLN A 100 2.18 -1.93 -19.60
C GLN A 100 1.93 -0.44 -19.71
N ASP A 101 2.95 0.33 -19.43
CA ASP A 101 2.87 1.77 -19.52
C ASP A 101 3.01 2.21 -20.98
N ARG A 102 2.04 2.97 -21.46
CA ARG A 102 2.10 3.59 -22.79
C ARG A 102 2.72 4.99 -22.77
N GLN A 103 2.79 5.57 -21.56
CA GLN A 103 3.37 6.88 -21.32
C GLN A 103 4.40 6.75 -20.20
N PRO A 104 5.68 7.10 -20.44
CA PRO A 104 6.78 6.82 -19.51
C PRO A 104 6.65 7.48 -18.13
N ASP A 105 5.75 8.44 -17.97
CA ASP A 105 5.56 9.19 -16.73
C ASP A 105 4.21 8.93 -16.06
N THR A 106 3.51 7.86 -16.43
CA THR A 106 2.22 7.52 -15.82
C THR A 106 2.40 7.12 -14.37
N TYR A 107 1.73 7.84 -13.47
CA TYR A 107 1.63 7.49 -12.07
C TYR A 107 0.48 6.50 -11.87
N LEU A 108 0.76 5.37 -11.26
CA LEU A 108 -0.21 4.32 -10.96
C LEU A 108 -0.29 4.10 -9.45
N GLU A 109 -1.50 4.06 -8.95
CA GLU A 109 -1.82 3.83 -7.54
C GLU A 109 -2.91 2.77 -7.45
N ALA A 110 -2.75 1.83 -6.53
CA ALA A 110 -3.80 0.88 -6.18
C ALA A 110 -4.30 1.12 -4.77
N GLY A 111 -5.58 0.90 -4.55
CA GLY A 111 -6.18 1.07 -3.24
C GLY A 111 -7.27 0.05 -2.95
N ILE A 112 -7.49 -0.18 -1.67
CA ILE A 112 -8.56 -1.02 -1.16
C ILE A 112 -9.51 -0.14 -0.37
N LEU A 113 -10.82 -0.30 -0.61
CA LEU A 113 -11.84 0.34 0.19
C LEU A 113 -11.94 -0.37 1.54
N MET A 114 -11.45 0.28 2.59
CA MET A 114 -11.40 -0.26 3.95
C MET A 114 -12.72 -0.07 4.70
N ASP A 115 -13.37 1.05 4.50
CA ASP A 115 -14.65 1.39 5.11
C ASP A 115 -15.62 1.93 4.06
N ARG A 116 -16.68 1.15 3.80
CA ARG A 116 -17.69 1.52 2.82
C ARG A 116 -18.62 2.62 3.32
N ALA A 117 -18.81 2.74 4.62
CA ALA A 117 -19.71 3.75 5.19
C ALA A 117 -19.10 5.15 5.07
N ASN A 118 -17.81 5.25 5.32
CA ASN A 118 -17.06 6.50 5.27
C ASN A 118 -16.22 6.66 3.99
N TRP A 119 -16.30 5.71 3.07
CA TRP A 119 -15.53 5.70 1.81
C TRP A 119 -14.03 5.89 2.03
N GLN A 120 -13.49 5.26 3.08
CA GLN A 120 -12.07 5.31 3.38
C GLN A 120 -11.31 4.29 2.54
N TYR A 121 -10.33 4.78 1.81
CA TYR A 121 -9.42 3.97 1.01
C TYR A 121 -8.05 3.94 1.66
N GLN A 122 -7.44 2.76 1.64
CA GLN A 122 -6.00 2.63 1.81
C GLN A 122 -5.40 2.43 0.44
N SER A 123 -4.63 3.40 -0.03
CA SER A 123 -3.97 3.34 -1.32
C SER A 123 -2.46 3.35 -1.19
N GLN A 124 -1.80 2.73 -2.17
CA GLN A 124 -0.36 2.67 -2.29
C GLN A 124 0.05 2.98 -3.73
N PRO A 125 1.12 3.74 -3.93
CA PRO A 125 1.70 3.90 -5.25
C PRO A 125 2.29 2.56 -5.74
N LEU A 126 1.98 2.19 -6.97
CA LEU A 126 2.51 0.97 -7.61
C LEU A 126 3.76 1.25 -8.41
N ASN A 127 3.98 2.49 -8.79
CA ASN A 127 5.18 2.94 -9.47
C ASN A 127 5.58 4.33 -8.98
N HIS A 128 6.83 4.63 -9.14
CA HIS A 128 7.40 5.94 -8.84
C HIS A 128 8.16 6.43 -10.09
N PRO A 129 7.47 7.11 -11.02
CA PRO A 129 8.10 7.57 -12.27
C PRO A 129 9.33 8.43 -12.03
N GLY A 130 9.37 9.16 -10.91
CA GLY A 130 10.54 9.93 -10.51
C GLY A 130 11.79 9.08 -10.24
N LEU A 131 11.63 7.84 -9.72
CA LEU A 131 12.76 6.94 -9.52
C LEU A 131 13.41 6.49 -10.83
N ASN A 132 12.63 6.31 -11.89
CA ASN A 132 13.15 5.96 -13.21
C ASN A 132 13.98 7.09 -13.82
N LYS A 133 13.83 8.31 -13.31
CA LYS A 133 14.61 9.50 -13.73
C LYS A 133 15.86 9.72 -12.88
N LEU A 134 16.07 8.90 -11.83
CA LEU A 134 17.34 8.83 -11.13
C LEU A 134 18.35 8.14 -12.08
N ASP A 135 19.15 8.91 -12.79
CA ASP A 135 20.27 8.38 -13.59
C ASP A 135 21.44 8.03 -12.66
N TRP A 136 21.14 7.15 -11.70
CA TRP A 136 22.11 6.67 -10.72
C TRP A 136 22.36 5.18 -10.93
N PRO A 137 23.60 4.69 -10.71
CA PRO A 137 23.90 3.27 -10.72
C PRO A 137 22.93 2.48 -9.84
N LEU A 138 22.39 1.37 -10.38
CA LEU A 138 21.36 0.55 -9.76
C LEU A 138 21.90 -0.82 -9.38
N VAL A 139 21.68 -1.20 -8.12
CA VAL A 139 21.86 -2.58 -7.62
C VAL A 139 20.49 -3.17 -7.36
N THR A 140 20.23 -4.38 -7.85
CA THR A 140 18.94 -5.08 -7.71
C THR A 140 19.16 -6.36 -6.90
N ALA A 141 18.28 -6.59 -5.90
CA ALA A 141 18.26 -7.81 -5.10
C ALA A 141 16.81 -8.23 -4.79
N GLY A 142 16.30 -9.18 -5.55
CA GLY A 142 14.89 -9.58 -5.48
C GLY A 142 13.96 -8.40 -5.79
N HIS A 143 13.15 -8.00 -4.82
CA HIS A 143 12.25 -6.85 -4.94
C HIS A 143 12.89 -5.52 -4.53
N HIS A 144 14.08 -5.55 -3.93
CA HIS A 144 14.79 -4.34 -3.50
C HIS A 144 15.61 -3.77 -4.64
N ARG A 145 15.58 -2.44 -4.77
CA ARG A 145 16.38 -1.67 -5.72
C ARG A 145 17.11 -0.58 -4.96
N LEU A 146 18.41 -0.49 -5.18
CA LEU A 146 19.28 0.48 -4.55
C LEU A 146 19.93 1.34 -5.62
N TRP A 147 19.55 2.61 -5.71
CA TRP A 147 20.21 3.61 -6.52
C TRP A 147 21.26 4.32 -5.69
N GLN A 148 22.43 4.54 -6.28
CA GLN A 148 23.57 5.16 -5.62
C GLN A 148 24.05 6.34 -6.44
N LYS A 149 24.05 7.54 -5.88
CA LYS A 149 24.63 8.71 -6.56
C LYS A 149 26.12 8.53 -6.81
N THR A 150 26.82 7.96 -5.83
CA THR A 150 28.21 7.51 -5.96
C THR A 150 28.24 6.00 -5.68
N PRO A 151 28.59 5.15 -6.66
CA PRO A 151 28.56 3.70 -6.46
C PRO A 151 29.60 3.28 -5.44
N VAL A 152 29.15 2.72 -4.32
CA VAL A 152 29.96 2.21 -3.21
C VAL A 152 29.68 0.75 -2.99
N TYR A 153 28.41 0.34 -3.09
CA TYR A 153 27.95 -1.01 -2.82
C TYR A 153 27.74 -1.79 -4.10
N GLN A 154 28.29 -3.01 -4.15
CA GLN A 154 28.09 -3.93 -5.28
C GLN A 154 26.85 -4.81 -5.07
N THR A 155 26.44 -5.03 -3.82
CA THR A 155 25.32 -5.88 -3.47
C THR A 155 24.44 -5.24 -2.39
N TRP A 156 23.20 -5.70 -2.31
CA TRP A 156 22.26 -5.31 -1.24
C TRP A 156 22.76 -5.70 0.15
N SER A 157 23.39 -6.90 0.28
CA SER A 157 23.95 -7.36 1.55
C SER A 157 25.05 -6.44 2.04
N GLU A 158 25.91 -6.00 1.13
CA GLU A 158 26.97 -5.04 1.46
C GLU A 158 26.42 -3.71 1.97
N PHE A 159 25.33 -3.22 1.37
CA PHE A 159 24.65 -2.00 1.85
C PHE A 159 24.10 -2.17 3.27
N ILE A 160 23.52 -3.33 3.59
CA ILE A 160 22.97 -3.60 4.93
C ILE A 160 24.07 -3.75 5.98
N GLU A 161 25.20 -4.32 5.59
CA GLU A 161 26.32 -4.64 6.50
C GLU A 161 27.26 -3.46 6.73
N ARG A 162 27.33 -2.53 5.80
CA ARG A 162 28.24 -1.39 5.86
C ARG A 162 27.49 -0.08 6.01
N LEU A 163 28.09 0.85 6.73
CA LEU A 163 27.56 2.20 6.86
C LEU A 163 27.69 2.94 5.52
N PRO A 164 26.62 3.65 5.06
CA PRO A 164 26.73 4.51 3.90
C PRO A 164 27.67 5.67 4.19
N ASN A 165 28.75 5.70 3.45
CA ASN A 165 29.77 6.72 3.59
C ASN A 165 29.45 7.86 2.63
N PHE A 166 28.93 9.00 3.10
CA PHE A 166 28.76 10.26 2.36
C PHE A 166 28.10 10.20 0.97
N SER A 167 27.61 9.08 0.51
CA SER A 167 26.90 8.95 -0.75
C SER A 167 25.37 8.99 -0.53
N GLN A 168 24.68 9.65 -1.45
CA GLN A 168 23.24 9.66 -1.44
C GLN A 168 22.70 8.38 -2.07
N LEU A 169 21.76 7.73 -1.38
CA LEU A 169 21.16 6.47 -1.77
C LEU A 169 19.64 6.59 -1.80
N ALA A 170 19.02 5.98 -2.82
CA ALA A 170 17.58 5.81 -2.88
C ALA A 170 17.25 4.31 -2.89
N VAL A 171 16.36 3.90 -2.01
CA VAL A 171 15.95 2.50 -1.83
C VAL A 171 14.48 2.34 -2.20
N TYR A 172 14.16 1.35 -3.01
CA TYR A 172 12.80 0.96 -3.32
C TYR A 172 12.40 -0.29 -2.55
N ASN A 173 11.15 -0.36 -2.11
CA ASN A 173 10.60 -1.39 -1.23
C ASN A 173 11.23 -1.38 0.18
N TRP A 174 11.59 -0.22 0.67
CA TRP A 174 12.02 -0.07 2.04
C TRP A 174 10.83 0.14 2.97
N SER A 175 10.57 -0.82 3.85
CA SER A 175 9.53 -0.71 4.87
C SER A 175 10.16 -0.54 6.26
N PRO A 176 9.80 0.49 7.03
CA PRO A 176 10.28 0.65 8.40
C PRO A 176 9.77 -0.44 9.35
N SER A 177 8.66 -1.12 8.98
CA SER A 177 8.09 -2.23 9.75
C SER A 177 8.65 -3.60 9.36
N SER A 178 9.62 -3.67 8.43
CA SER A 178 10.24 -4.94 8.08
C SER A 178 10.97 -5.51 9.31
N THR A 179 10.82 -6.81 9.55
CA THR A 179 11.43 -7.53 10.69
C THR A 179 12.96 -7.48 10.71
N LYS A 180 13.56 -7.08 9.60
CA LYS A 180 14.99 -6.73 9.50
C LYS A 180 15.09 -5.21 9.40
N SER A 181 15.03 -4.54 10.54
CA SER A 181 15.33 -3.11 10.60
C SER A 181 16.77 -2.91 10.12
N ILE A 182 16.95 -2.04 9.13
CA ILE A 182 18.28 -1.57 8.77
C ILE A 182 18.78 -0.78 9.98
N ASN A 183 19.84 -1.28 10.61
CA ASN A 183 20.52 -0.54 11.67
C ASN A 183 21.80 0.07 11.10
N LEU A 184 21.77 1.37 10.91
CA LEU A 184 22.91 2.13 10.42
C LEU A 184 23.65 2.78 11.61
N THR A 185 24.16 1.97 12.51
CA THR A 185 24.90 2.44 13.69
C THR A 185 26.06 3.35 13.28
N GLY A 186 26.13 4.56 13.86
CA GLY A 186 27.16 5.56 13.54
C GLY A 186 26.95 6.33 12.24
N TYR A 187 25.85 6.08 11.54
CA TYR A 187 25.43 6.88 10.39
C TYR A 187 25.13 8.32 10.81
N ARG A 188 25.50 9.27 9.96
CA ARG A 188 25.05 10.66 10.02
C ARG A 188 24.87 11.19 8.59
N SER A 189 23.85 11.99 8.39
CA SER A 189 23.66 12.63 7.09
C SER A 189 24.65 13.78 6.88
N HIS A 190 24.83 14.14 5.64
CA HIS A 190 25.69 15.26 5.25
C HIS A 190 25.18 16.66 5.59
N GLN A 191 23.90 16.76 5.92
CA GLN A 191 23.18 18.03 6.12
C GLN A 191 23.27 19.02 4.93
N VAL A 192 23.65 18.54 3.76
CA VAL A 192 23.69 19.33 2.52
C VAL A 192 22.44 19.06 1.71
N TRP A 193 21.76 20.12 1.30
CA TRP A 193 20.56 20.01 0.46
C TRP A 193 20.89 19.39 -0.90
N GLN A 194 20.18 18.32 -1.23
CA GLN A 194 20.27 17.62 -2.50
C GLN A 194 18.89 17.63 -3.16
N GLN A 195 18.81 18.23 -4.33
CA GLN A 195 17.62 18.16 -5.16
C GLN A 195 17.50 16.77 -5.76
N LEU A 196 16.33 16.13 -5.60
CA LEU A 196 16.04 14.90 -6.30
C LEU A 196 15.63 15.19 -7.74
N PRO A 197 16.17 14.47 -8.71
CA PRO A 197 15.77 14.63 -10.09
C PRO A 197 14.34 14.20 -10.33
N GLY A 198 13.71 14.77 -11.33
CA GLY A 198 12.34 14.44 -11.72
C GLY A 198 11.27 15.27 -11.01
N GLN A 199 10.04 14.95 -11.36
CA GLN A 199 8.83 15.52 -10.79
C GLN A 199 7.95 14.38 -10.30
N TRP A 200 7.32 14.58 -9.15
CA TRP A 200 6.53 13.58 -8.45
C TRP A 200 5.07 14.02 -8.44
N ARG A 201 4.14 13.09 -8.34
CA ARG A 201 2.70 13.37 -8.30
C ARG A 201 2.00 12.44 -7.32
N GLY A 202 0.86 12.89 -6.80
CA GLY A 202 0.00 12.07 -5.95
C GLY A 202 0.62 11.73 -4.60
N LEU A 203 0.27 10.57 -4.09
CA LEU A 203 0.76 10.05 -2.81
C LEU A 203 2.22 9.62 -2.93
N GLN A 204 3.06 10.14 -2.05
CA GLN A 204 4.44 9.69 -1.89
C GLN A 204 4.63 9.14 -0.49
N GLN A 205 5.16 7.94 -0.38
CA GLN A 205 5.54 7.33 0.89
C GLN A 205 7.04 7.09 0.88
N ILE A 206 7.75 7.95 1.60
CA ILE A 206 9.20 7.99 1.63
C ILE A 206 9.65 7.57 3.02
N VAL A 207 10.54 6.61 3.08
CA VAL A 207 11.21 6.23 4.32
C VAL A 207 12.58 6.89 4.33
N THR A 208 12.94 7.49 5.43
CA THR A 208 14.24 8.09 5.65
C THR A 208 14.85 7.56 6.94
N TYR A 209 16.16 7.40 6.96
CA TYR A 209 16.87 7.01 8.16
C TYR A 209 17.49 8.25 8.82
N LEU A 210 17.28 8.39 10.13
CA LEU A 210 17.87 9.44 10.94
C LEU A 210 18.87 8.83 11.93
N ALA A 211 19.98 9.53 12.14
CA ALA A 211 20.87 9.27 13.26
C ALA A 211 20.29 9.81 14.57
N ASP A 212 20.90 9.47 15.71
CA ASP A 212 20.53 10.08 16.99
C ASP A 212 20.68 11.60 16.94
N ASP A 213 19.66 12.29 17.47
CA ASP A 213 19.58 13.76 17.51
C ASP A 213 19.58 14.44 16.13
N GLU A 214 19.41 13.69 15.05
CA GLU A 214 19.28 14.23 13.71
C GLU A 214 17.84 14.73 13.48
N GLN A 215 17.72 15.86 12.80
CA GLN A 215 16.44 16.39 12.34
C GLN A 215 16.13 15.88 10.94
N LEU A 216 14.89 15.47 10.72
CA LEU A 216 14.39 15.25 9.38
C LEU A 216 14.27 16.61 8.68
N ALA A 217 14.86 16.72 7.49
CA ALA A 217 14.83 17.94 6.70
C ALA A 217 14.51 17.62 5.23
N TRP A 218 13.30 17.99 4.82
CA TRP A 218 12.83 17.88 3.45
C TRP A 218 12.28 19.20 2.97
N ARG A 219 12.53 19.50 1.70
CA ARG A 219 11.92 20.65 1.00
C ARG A 219 11.04 20.10 -0.11
N ILE A 220 9.79 20.53 -0.10
CA ILE A 220 8.79 20.19 -1.09
C ILE A 220 8.43 21.46 -1.83
N THR A 221 8.63 21.50 -3.14
CA THR A 221 8.10 22.55 -3.99
C THR A 221 6.91 21.98 -4.74
N VAL A 222 5.74 22.54 -4.50
CA VAL A 222 4.48 22.15 -5.15
C VAL A 222 4.17 23.16 -6.23
N THR A 223 3.85 22.71 -7.43
CA THR A 223 3.43 23.56 -8.53
C THR A 223 2.18 23.04 -9.20
N SER A 224 1.39 23.93 -9.77
CA SER A 224 0.24 23.62 -10.61
C SER A 224 0.28 24.43 -11.88
N ASP A 225 0.04 23.80 -13.01
CA ASP A 225 -0.07 24.48 -14.30
C ASP A 225 -1.45 25.16 -14.46
N SER A 226 -2.47 24.69 -13.73
CA SER A 226 -3.88 25.12 -13.86
C SER A 226 -4.53 25.24 -12.50
N LEU A 227 -4.06 26.12 -11.64
CA LEU A 227 -4.59 26.29 -10.27
C LEU A 227 -6.09 26.58 -10.26
N GLN A 228 -6.60 27.29 -11.24
CA GLN A 228 -8.02 27.67 -11.32
C GLN A 228 -8.95 26.49 -11.56
N GLU A 229 -8.45 25.41 -12.16
CA GLU A 229 -9.21 24.18 -12.43
C GLU A 229 -9.28 23.26 -11.22
N LEU A 230 -8.45 23.50 -10.19
CA LEU A 230 -8.40 22.69 -8.99
C LEU A 230 -9.48 23.10 -7.99
N THR A 231 -10.18 22.11 -7.45
CA THR A 231 -11.07 22.29 -6.31
C THR A 231 -10.28 22.68 -5.05
N ALA A 232 -10.96 23.14 -4.03
CA ALA A 232 -10.35 23.52 -2.76
C ALA A 232 -9.57 22.36 -2.13
N ASP A 233 -10.12 21.13 -2.23
CA ASP A 233 -9.50 19.92 -1.67
C ASP A 233 -8.29 19.46 -2.49
N GLU A 234 -8.31 19.64 -3.81
CA GLU A 234 -7.19 19.29 -4.68
C GLU A 234 -5.97 20.22 -4.52
N ARG A 235 -6.17 21.39 -3.92
CA ARG A 235 -5.10 22.32 -3.56
C ARG A 235 -4.43 22.02 -2.23
N LEU A 236 -4.96 21.05 -1.46
CA LEU A 236 -4.40 20.67 -0.17
C LEU A 236 -3.23 19.71 -0.35
N VAL A 237 -2.17 19.96 0.39
CA VAL A 237 -1.03 19.07 0.55
C VAL A 237 -0.90 18.74 2.02
N GLU A 238 -1.01 17.47 2.35
CA GLU A 238 -0.84 16.96 3.71
C GLU A 238 0.48 16.22 3.81
N VAL A 239 1.21 16.45 4.88
CA VAL A 239 2.43 15.71 5.19
C VAL A 239 2.31 15.12 6.58
N ASN A 240 2.55 13.82 6.66
CA ASN A 240 2.56 13.07 7.91
C ASN A 240 3.92 12.40 8.11
N ILE A 241 4.40 12.38 9.34
CA ILE A 241 5.62 11.65 9.71
C ILE A 241 5.26 10.63 10.77
N THR A 242 5.65 9.38 10.52
CA THR A 242 5.41 8.26 11.45
C THR A 242 6.71 7.52 11.73
N ASN A 243 6.82 6.92 12.92
CA ASN A 243 7.90 6.01 13.27
C ASN A 243 7.67 4.58 12.76
N SER A 244 8.61 3.68 13.04
CA SER A 244 8.57 2.27 12.62
C SER A 244 7.38 1.47 13.18
N VAL A 245 6.73 1.94 14.25
CA VAL A 245 5.51 1.35 14.82
C VAL A 245 4.24 2.04 14.37
N ASN A 246 4.31 2.84 13.30
CA ASN A 246 3.21 3.62 12.71
C ASN A 246 2.58 4.66 13.64
N GLN A 247 3.29 5.08 14.69
CA GLN A 247 2.86 6.19 15.52
C GLN A 247 3.13 7.51 14.77
N ARG A 248 2.11 8.34 14.64
CA ARG A 248 2.24 9.67 14.05
C ARG A 248 2.99 10.58 15.02
N LEU A 249 4.10 11.13 14.58
CA LEU A 249 4.96 12.03 15.34
C LEU A 249 4.74 13.49 14.95
N TRP A 250 4.38 13.72 13.69
CA TRP A 250 4.17 15.07 13.17
C TRP A 250 3.18 15.03 12.01
N SER A 251 2.39 16.08 11.87
CA SER A 251 1.43 16.24 10.78
C SER A 251 1.18 17.72 10.55
N GLU A 252 1.20 18.12 9.29
CA GLU A 252 0.84 19.47 8.88
C GLU A 252 0.18 19.43 7.50
N GLN A 253 -0.72 20.37 7.27
CA GLN A 253 -1.43 20.53 6.02
C GLN A 253 -1.25 21.97 5.53
N ARG A 254 -0.97 22.14 4.25
CA ARG A 254 -0.88 23.43 3.59
C ARG A 254 -1.70 23.47 2.34
N ARG A 255 -2.19 24.63 2.01
CA ARG A 255 -2.96 24.89 0.80
C ARG A 255 -2.09 25.60 -0.21
N LEU A 256 -2.25 25.22 -1.47
CA LEU A 256 -1.67 25.93 -2.60
C LEU A 256 -2.60 27.09 -2.98
N ASP A 257 -2.25 28.30 -2.55
CA ASP A 257 -3.03 29.52 -2.84
C ASP A 257 -2.54 30.21 -4.12
N ASP A 258 -1.26 30.06 -4.43
CA ASP A 258 -0.60 30.50 -5.67
C ASP A 258 -0.15 29.32 -6.51
N ASN A 259 0.31 29.54 -7.74
CA ASN A 259 0.78 28.47 -8.63
C ASN A 259 2.00 27.71 -8.10
N GLN A 260 2.61 28.19 -7.04
CA GLN A 260 3.76 27.56 -6.41
C GLN A 260 3.70 27.71 -4.89
N LEU A 261 3.98 26.61 -4.18
CA LEU A 261 4.19 26.56 -2.74
C LEU A 261 5.57 25.95 -2.48
N GLU A 262 6.42 26.66 -1.75
CA GLU A 262 7.66 26.09 -1.20
C GLU A 262 7.45 25.76 0.28
N TRP A 263 7.70 24.52 0.65
CA TRP A 263 7.48 24.03 2.01
C TRP A 263 8.73 23.34 2.53
N LEU A 264 9.34 23.97 3.53
CA LEU A 264 10.42 23.39 4.30
C LEU A 264 9.83 22.61 5.48
N ILE A 265 10.08 21.32 5.50
CA ILE A 265 9.70 20.42 6.60
C ILE A 265 10.96 20.17 7.42
N THR A 266 10.93 20.60 8.68
CA THR A 266 11.97 20.30 9.64
C THR A 266 11.30 19.74 10.89
N ALA A 267 11.60 18.49 11.23
CA ALA A 267 10.96 17.79 12.34
C ALA A 267 11.96 16.94 13.12
N GLY A 268 11.72 16.76 14.41
CA GLY A 268 12.64 16.11 15.35
C GLY A 268 13.29 17.15 16.28
N PRO A 269 14.42 16.82 16.93
CA PRO A 269 15.19 15.57 16.78
C PRO A 269 14.50 14.35 17.38
N TRP A 270 14.78 13.19 16.83
CA TRP A 270 14.27 11.89 17.29
C TRP A 270 15.42 10.91 17.46
N SER A 271 15.14 9.74 18.08
CA SER A 271 16.11 8.65 18.21
C SER A 271 16.50 8.08 16.85
N ALA A 272 17.68 7.47 16.77
CA ALA A 272 18.12 6.81 15.54
C ALA A 272 17.09 5.78 15.05
N GLY A 273 16.81 5.78 13.76
CA GLY A 273 15.88 4.83 13.18
C GLY A 273 15.28 5.26 11.84
N ALA A 274 14.41 4.42 11.33
CA ALA A 274 13.68 4.68 10.10
C ALA A 274 12.34 5.38 10.39
N TYR A 275 12.07 6.43 9.66
CA TYR A 275 10.86 7.25 9.74
C TYR A 275 10.20 7.33 8.37
N ARG A 276 8.88 7.28 8.36
CA ARG A 276 8.10 7.42 7.13
C ARG A 276 7.57 8.84 7.01
N LEU A 277 7.87 9.46 5.90
CA LEU A 277 7.30 10.70 5.42
C LEU A 277 6.22 10.35 4.38
N GLU A 278 4.98 10.66 4.67
CA GLU A 278 3.87 10.50 3.75
C GLU A 278 3.44 11.88 3.24
N ILE A 279 3.50 12.09 1.94
CA ILE A 279 3.06 13.32 1.28
C ILE A 279 1.81 12.97 0.48
N LYS A 280 0.68 13.54 0.86
CA LYS A 280 -0.59 13.42 0.13
C LYS A 280 -0.84 14.70 -0.63
N ALA A 281 -0.87 14.60 -1.94
CA ALA A 281 -1.15 15.70 -2.84
C ALA A 281 -2.08 15.22 -3.96
N SER A 282 -2.84 16.13 -4.57
CA SER A 282 -3.56 15.82 -5.80
C SER A 282 -2.60 15.37 -6.89
N ARG A 283 -3.05 14.46 -7.76
CA ARG A 283 -2.27 14.00 -8.92
C ARG A 283 -2.03 15.08 -9.97
N GLN A 284 -2.80 16.15 -9.91
CA GLN A 284 -2.65 17.32 -10.79
C GLN A 284 -1.52 18.24 -10.33
N LEU A 285 -1.09 18.09 -9.07
CA LEU A 285 0.03 18.83 -8.51
C LEU A 285 1.37 18.16 -8.85
N LEU A 286 2.33 18.97 -9.21
CA LEU A 286 3.71 18.56 -9.44
C LEU A 286 4.53 18.83 -8.19
N LEU A 287 5.25 17.83 -7.71
CA LEU A 287 6.10 17.90 -6.55
C LEU A 287 7.56 17.82 -6.99
N LYS A 288 8.40 18.75 -6.54
CA LYS A 288 9.85 18.65 -6.57
C LYS A 288 10.34 18.44 -5.15
N LEU A 289 11.22 17.49 -4.96
CA LEU A 289 11.68 17.06 -3.64
C LEU A 289 13.18 17.35 -3.49
N ALA A 290 13.57 17.86 -2.34
CA ALA A 290 14.95 17.96 -1.92
C ALA A 290 15.09 17.52 -0.48
N THR A 291 16.24 16.95 -0.11
CA THR A 291 16.49 16.43 1.24
C THR A 291 17.92 16.66 1.68
N GLN A 292 18.12 16.74 2.98
CA GLN A 292 19.45 16.68 3.61
C GLN A 292 19.83 15.26 4.03
N GLN A 293 18.87 14.34 4.07
CA GLN A 293 19.14 12.95 4.42
C GLN A 293 19.92 12.24 3.31
N THR A 294 20.89 11.44 3.70
CA THR A 294 21.76 10.70 2.78
C THR A 294 21.10 9.40 2.34
N VAL A 295 20.35 8.75 3.22
CA VAL A 295 19.64 7.50 2.96
C VAL A 295 18.13 7.73 3.04
N PHE A 296 17.44 7.48 1.97
CA PHE A 296 15.99 7.56 1.85
C PHE A 296 15.50 6.50 0.88
N GLY A 297 14.20 6.21 0.93
CA GLY A 297 13.61 5.18 0.08
C GLY A 297 12.12 5.36 -0.12
N TRP A 298 11.56 4.59 -1.03
CA TRP A 298 10.13 4.51 -1.28
C TRP A 298 9.59 3.16 -0.83
N GLN A 299 8.38 3.20 -0.29
CA GLN A 299 7.66 2.01 0.15
C GLN A 299 6.71 1.52 -0.92
#